data_d6ee2b1263c62d48e4cf4bd556b4ad69
#
_entry.id   d6ee2b1263c62d48e4cf4bd556b4ad69
#
_cell.length_a   1.000
_cell.length_b   1.000
_cell.length_c   1.000
_cell.angle_alpha   90.00
_cell.angle_beta   90.00
_cell.angle_gamma   90.00
#
_symmetry.space_group_name_H-M   'P 1'
#
loop_
_entity.id
_entity.type
_entity.pdbx_description
1 polymer ?
#
loop_
_entity_poly.entity_id
_entity_poly.type
_entity_poly.pdbx_seq_one_letter_code
_entity_poly.pdbx_strand_id
1 'polypeptide(L)'
;MSRFVVSVVALCAAMAASAIELSDSQRAAIEERIKPMGEVCLQGDATCGGAAAAGAAAVARSGEEVYNAACMACHMTGAGGAPVVGDATVWAERIAKGMDVLHDHGINGIPGTGMIAKGGCMSCSDEEVMAAVDFMVENSQ
;
A
#
# COMPACT_ATOMS: atom_id res chain seq x y z
N MET A 1 -59.36 -28.51 -8.73
CA MET A 1 -58.33 -27.79 -7.97
C MET A 1 -56.90 -28.27 -8.31
N SER A 2 -56.65 -29.55 -8.52
CA SER A 2 -55.29 -30.12 -8.78
C SER A 2 -54.63 -29.62 -10.10
N ARG A 3 -55.40 -29.50 -11.19
CA ARG A 3 -54.85 -29.14 -12.53
C ARG A 3 -54.45 -27.67 -12.61
N PHE A 4 -55.10 -26.78 -11.86
CA PHE A 4 -54.75 -25.34 -11.78
C PHE A 4 -53.45 -25.12 -10.99
N VAL A 5 -53.27 -25.84 -9.90
CA VAL A 5 -52.05 -25.76 -9.07
C VAL A 5 -50.83 -26.22 -9.85
N VAL A 6 -50.94 -27.33 -10.58
CA VAL A 6 -49.86 -27.85 -11.43
C VAL A 6 -49.47 -26.86 -12.52
N SER A 7 -50.47 -26.20 -13.17
CA SER A 7 -50.16 -25.20 -14.20
C SER A 7 -49.52 -23.93 -13.67
N VAL A 8 -49.90 -23.47 -12.48
CA VAL A 8 -49.26 -22.30 -11.83
C VAL A 8 -47.84 -22.59 -11.39
N VAL A 9 -47.59 -23.79 -10.83
CA VAL A 9 -46.23 -24.21 -10.43
C VAL A 9 -45.32 -24.36 -11.67
N ALA A 10 -45.82 -24.91 -12.76
CA ALA A 10 -45.06 -25.00 -14.01
C ALA A 10 -44.73 -23.62 -14.61
N LEU A 11 -45.64 -22.65 -14.54
CA LEU A 11 -45.41 -21.29 -15.03
C LEU A 11 -44.37 -20.53 -14.15
N CYS A 12 -44.44 -20.70 -12.83
CA CYS A 12 -43.43 -20.13 -11.92
C CYS A 12 -42.04 -20.74 -12.11
N ALA A 13 -41.94 -22.04 -12.39
CA ALA A 13 -40.65 -22.70 -12.65
C ALA A 13 -40.03 -22.23 -13.98
N ALA A 14 -40.83 -21.92 -14.99
CA ALA A 14 -40.36 -21.38 -16.27
C ALA A 14 -39.80 -19.95 -16.15
N MET A 15 -40.28 -19.14 -15.20
CA MET A 15 -39.77 -17.79 -14.97
C MET A 15 -38.47 -17.80 -14.14
N ALA A 16 -38.19 -18.82 -13.35
CA ALA A 16 -36.97 -18.94 -12.56
C ALA A 16 -35.74 -19.37 -13.39
N ALA A 17 -35.95 -19.84 -14.61
CA ALA A 17 -34.87 -20.32 -15.48
C ALA A 17 -34.35 -19.25 -16.47
N SER A 18 -34.82 -18.00 -16.39
CA SER A 18 -34.19 -16.90 -17.13
C SER A 18 -32.90 -16.52 -16.42
N ALA A 19 -31.85 -17.30 -16.67
CA ALA A 19 -30.49 -16.84 -16.40
C ALA A 19 -30.37 -15.47 -17.09
N ILE A 20 -30.06 -14.44 -16.30
CA ILE A 20 -29.80 -13.10 -16.84
C ILE A 20 -28.53 -13.23 -17.68
N GLU A 21 -28.70 -13.51 -18.97
CA GLU A 21 -27.58 -13.47 -19.89
C GLU A 21 -27.12 -12.03 -20.01
N LEU A 22 -25.91 -11.76 -19.54
CA LEU A 22 -25.29 -10.46 -19.73
C LEU A 22 -25.12 -10.22 -21.24
N SER A 23 -25.52 -9.05 -21.70
CA SER A 23 -25.24 -8.64 -23.07
C SER A 23 -23.72 -8.56 -23.30
N ASP A 24 -23.28 -8.73 -24.53
CA ASP A 24 -21.84 -8.66 -24.87
C ASP A 24 -21.22 -7.33 -24.42
N SER A 25 -21.97 -6.22 -24.49
CA SER A 25 -21.52 -4.91 -24.02
C SER A 25 -21.34 -4.86 -22.50
N GLN A 26 -22.22 -5.50 -21.73
CA GLN A 26 -22.10 -5.59 -20.27
C GLN A 26 -20.92 -6.49 -19.87
N ARG A 27 -20.73 -7.59 -20.59
CA ARG A 27 -19.59 -8.50 -20.40
C ARG A 27 -18.28 -7.78 -20.66
N ALA A 28 -18.16 -7.09 -21.80
CA ALA A 28 -16.98 -6.32 -22.15
C ALA A 28 -16.67 -5.21 -21.12
N ALA A 29 -17.69 -4.54 -20.62
CA ALA A 29 -17.54 -3.50 -19.59
C ALA A 29 -17.06 -4.10 -18.24
N ILE A 30 -17.50 -5.29 -17.89
CA ILE A 30 -17.03 -6.00 -16.69
C ILE A 30 -15.57 -6.45 -16.88
N GLU A 31 -15.26 -7.06 -18.02
CA GLU A 31 -13.90 -7.50 -18.33
C GLU A 31 -12.89 -6.36 -18.27
N GLU A 32 -13.24 -5.19 -18.82
CA GLU A 32 -12.39 -4.00 -18.74
C GLU A 32 -12.16 -3.51 -17.29
N ARG A 33 -13.19 -3.60 -16.45
CA ARG A 33 -13.10 -3.15 -15.04
C ARG A 33 -12.32 -4.12 -14.15
N ILE A 34 -12.34 -5.42 -14.45
CA ILE A 34 -11.62 -6.45 -13.70
C ILE A 34 -10.28 -6.83 -14.32
N LYS A 35 -9.92 -6.18 -15.44
CA LYS A 35 -8.64 -6.40 -16.09
C LYS A 35 -7.51 -6.15 -15.08
N PRO A 36 -6.64 -7.14 -14.86
CA PRO A 36 -5.54 -6.97 -13.92
C PRO A 36 -4.64 -5.82 -14.37
N MET A 37 -4.19 -4.99 -13.42
CA MET A 37 -3.29 -3.86 -13.68
C MET A 37 -1.84 -4.31 -13.99
N GLY A 38 -1.60 -5.59 -14.16
CA GLY A 38 -0.31 -6.18 -14.48
C GLY A 38 -0.42 -7.69 -14.64
N GLU A 39 0.61 -8.29 -15.19
CA GLU A 39 0.74 -9.73 -15.28
C GLU A 39 1.48 -10.28 -14.06
N VAL A 40 0.94 -11.34 -13.45
CA VAL A 40 1.63 -12.05 -12.37
C VAL A 40 2.56 -13.07 -13.02
N CYS A 41 3.86 -12.82 -12.89
CA CYS A 41 4.90 -13.68 -13.43
C CYS A 41 5.38 -14.68 -12.38
N LEU A 42 5.49 -15.93 -12.76
CA LEU A 42 6.16 -16.93 -11.94
C LEU A 42 7.68 -16.77 -12.07
N GLN A 43 8.41 -16.96 -10.99
CA GLN A 43 9.87 -16.90 -10.99
C GLN A 43 10.43 -17.96 -11.95
N GLY A 44 11.10 -17.50 -13.01
CA GLY A 44 11.69 -18.36 -14.04
C GLY A 44 10.90 -18.42 -15.35
N ASP A 45 9.78 -17.73 -15.47
CA ASP A 45 9.04 -17.65 -16.73
C ASP A 45 9.66 -16.59 -17.66
N ALA A 46 10.31 -17.09 -18.69
CA ALA A 46 11.01 -16.24 -19.68
C ALA A 46 10.04 -15.44 -20.58
N THR A 47 8.75 -15.79 -20.60
CA THR A 47 7.74 -15.12 -21.41
C THR A 47 7.18 -13.88 -20.73
N CYS A 48 7.38 -13.75 -19.43
CA CYS A 48 6.93 -12.63 -18.61
C CYS A 48 7.87 -11.40 -18.63
N GLY A 49 8.90 -11.41 -19.42
CA GLY A 49 9.94 -10.36 -19.40
C GLY A 49 9.71 -9.16 -20.34
N GLY A 50 8.55 -9.07 -21.00
CA GLY A 50 8.41 -8.15 -22.14
C GLY A 50 8.09 -6.69 -21.83
N ALA A 51 7.57 -6.33 -20.65
CA ALA A 51 7.16 -4.93 -20.43
C ALA A 51 7.28 -4.42 -18.98
N ALA A 52 7.46 -5.28 -17.98
CA ALA A 52 7.51 -4.84 -16.60
C ALA A 52 8.92 -4.78 -16.00
N ALA A 53 9.94 -5.27 -16.73
CA ALA A 53 11.34 -5.17 -16.30
C ALA A 53 12.12 -4.05 -17.01
N ALA A 54 11.53 -3.33 -17.95
CA ALA A 54 12.03 -2.02 -18.33
C ALA A 54 11.53 -1.05 -17.26
N GLY A 55 12.26 -1.04 -16.14
CA GLY A 55 12.04 -0.15 -15.04
C GLY A 55 11.49 1.20 -15.50
N ALA A 56 10.27 1.48 -15.13
CA ALA A 56 10.13 2.72 -14.43
C ALA A 56 11.13 2.56 -13.27
N ALA A 57 12.29 3.17 -13.37
CA ALA A 57 13.02 3.59 -12.20
C ALA A 57 11.94 4.28 -11.39
N ALA A 58 11.45 3.60 -10.34
CA ALA A 58 10.46 4.19 -9.47
C ALA A 58 11.12 5.50 -9.09
N VAL A 59 10.53 6.62 -9.52
CA VAL A 59 11.02 7.93 -9.15
C VAL A 59 11.05 7.85 -7.66
N ALA A 60 12.25 7.88 -7.07
CA ALA A 60 12.44 7.70 -5.65
C ALA A 60 11.53 8.71 -4.96
N ARG A 61 10.66 8.26 -4.09
CA ARG A 61 9.75 9.13 -3.36
C ARG A 61 10.56 10.12 -2.55
N SER A 62 10.07 11.34 -2.48
CA SER A 62 10.68 12.37 -1.63
C SER A 62 10.58 11.98 -0.15
N GLY A 63 11.45 12.52 0.69
CA GLY A 63 11.41 12.31 2.13
C GLY A 63 10.07 12.69 2.75
N GLU A 64 9.44 13.76 2.27
CA GLU A 64 8.11 14.19 2.70
C GLU A 64 7.03 13.16 2.33
N GLU A 65 7.07 12.63 1.12
CA GLU A 65 6.10 11.61 0.68
C GLU A 65 6.21 10.32 1.50
N VAL A 66 7.44 9.89 1.79
CA VAL A 66 7.69 8.71 2.62
C VAL A 66 7.28 8.97 4.07
N TYR A 67 7.62 10.15 4.63
CA TYR A 67 7.18 10.55 5.96
C TYR A 67 5.65 10.51 6.07
N ASN A 68 4.93 11.12 5.14
CA ASN A 68 3.48 11.14 5.13
C ASN A 68 2.85 9.74 5.01
N ALA A 69 3.49 8.84 4.26
CA ALA A 69 2.97 7.50 4.01
C ALA A 69 3.21 6.53 5.18
N ALA A 70 4.34 6.64 5.90
CA ALA A 70 4.75 5.61 6.86
C ALA A 70 5.11 6.13 8.26
N CYS A 71 5.62 7.35 8.38
CA CYS A 71 6.21 7.84 9.63
C CYS A 71 5.24 8.74 10.43
N MET A 72 4.40 9.50 9.72
CA MET A 72 3.52 10.52 10.27
C MET A 72 2.59 9.99 11.38
N ALA A 73 2.11 8.77 11.27
CA ALA A 73 1.18 8.19 12.23
C ALA A 73 1.70 8.24 13.68
N CYS A 74 3.00 8.03 13.86
CA CYS A 74 3.64 8.09 15.16
C CYS A 74 4.34 9.43 15.40
N HIS A 75 5.08 9.96 14.41
CA HIS A 75 5.94 11.13 14.59
C HIS A 75 5.19 12.48 14.51
N MET A 76 3.92 12.50 14.15
CA MET A 76 3.06 13.67 14.27
C MET A 76 2.34 13.72 15.63
N THR A 77 2.05 12.57 16.22
CA THR A 77 1.21 12.47 17.43
C THR A 77 1.98 12.12 18.69
N GLY A 78 3.22 11.65 18.59
CA GLY A 78 4.00 11.14 19.72
C GLY A 78 3.59 9.73 20.16
N ALA A 79 2.86 8.99 19.32
CA ALA A 79 2.40 7.63 19.63
C ALA A 79 3.58 6.72 19.95
N GLY A 80 3.43 5.89 21.00
CA GLY A 80 4.49 4.96 21.41
C GLY A 80 5.78 5.65 21.90
N GLY A 81 5.75 6.94 22.25
CA GLY A 81 6.93 7.70 22.65
C GLY A 81 7.78 8.20 21.49
N ALA A 82 7.22 8.21 20.26
CA ALA A 82 7.89 8.75 19.09
C ALA A 82 8.16 10.26 19.26
N PRO A 83 9.34 10.77 18.88
CA PRO A 83 9.60 12.19 18.88
C PRO A 83 8.72 12.89 17.84
N VAL A 84 8.00 13.90 18.27
CA VAL A 84 7.10 14.68 17.39
C VAL A 84 7.94 15.57 16.48
N VAL A 85 7.67 15.55 15.18
CA VAL A 85 8.31 16.47 14.23
C VAL A 85 7.93 17.91 14.57
N GLY A 86 8.92 18.81 14.58
CA GLY A 86 8.76 20.20 14.99
C GLY A 86 9.10 20.47 16.46
N ASP A 87 9.26 19.45 17.29
CA ASP A 87 9.71 19.60 18.68
C ASP A 87 11.24 19.61 18.76
N ALA A 88 11.85 20.79 18.53
CA ALA A 88 13.30 20.96 18.56
C ALA A 88 13.94 20.46 19.86
N THR A 89 13.25 20.57 20.99
CA THR A 89 13.79 20.13 22.30
C THR A 89 13.98 18.62 22.32
N VAL A 90 12.99 17.87 21.88
CA VAL A 90 13.03 16.41 21.85
C VAL A 90 14.00 15.92 20.77
N TRP A 91 14.14 16.65 19.67
CA TRP A 91 15.02 16.26 18.56
C TRP A 91 16.50 16.60 18.81
N ALA A 92 16.80 17.66 19.59
CA ALA A 92 18.18 18.08 19.83
C ALA A 92 19.11 16.93 20.32
N GLU A 93 18.67 16.15 21.29
CA GLU A 93 19.44 15.03 21.83
C GLU A 93 19.61 13.89 20.82
N ARG A 94 18.68 13.76 19.87
CA ARG A 94 18.74 12.74 18.82
C ARG A 94 19.67 13.17 17.70
N ILE A 95 19.56 14.41 17.27
CA ILE A 95 20.43 15.03 16.24
C ILE A 95 21.89 15.03 16.71
N ALA A 96 22.12 15.26 17.99
CA ALA A 96 23.47 15.21 18.58
C ALA A 96 24.16 13.84 18.44
N LYS A 97 23.43 12.76 18.19
CA LYS A 97 24.01 11.42 17.95
C LYS A 97 24.58 11.27 16.55
N GLY A 98 24.25 12.18 15.64
CA GLY A 98 24.66 12.17 14.24
C GLY A 98 23.65 11.51 13.30
N MET A 99 23.67 11.94 12.05
CA MET A 99 22.74 11.48 11.01
C MET A 99 22.85 9.99 10.73
N ASP A 100 24.07 9.44 10.74
CA ASP A 100 24.29 8.00 10.50
C ASP A 100 23.50 7.13 11.50
N VAL A 101 23.45 7.54 12.78
CA VAL A 101 22.68 6.84 13.82
C VAL A 101 21.19 6.98 13.58
N LEU A 102 20.75 8.16 13.15
CA LEU A 102 19.32 8.40 12.86
C LEU A 102 18.86 7.62 11.64
N HIS A 103 19.65 7.57 10.59
CA HIS A 103 19.39 6.74 9.40
C HIS A 103 19.31 5.26 9.77
N ASP A 104 20.29 4.75 10.55
CA ASP A 104 20.28 3.35 11.01
C ASP A 104 19.01 3.03 11.81
N HIS A 105 18.61 3.92 12.72
CA HIS A 105 17.37 3.78 13.48
C HIS A 105 16.12 3.82 12.61
N GLY A 106 16.12 4.61 11.55
CA GLY A 106 15.04 4.65 10.56
C GLY A 106 14.92 3.34 9.79
N ILE A 107 16.06 2.83 9.32
CA ILE A 107 16.12 1.61 8.49
C ILE A 107 15.85 0.35 9.33
N ASN A 108 16.54 0.20 10.46
CA ASN A 108 16.55 -1.03 11.25
C ASN A 108 15.55 -1.01 12.42
N GLY A 109 15.00 0.17 12.75
CA GLY A 109 14.22 0.36 13.96
C GLY A 109 15.07 0.44 15.22
N ILE A 110 14.44 0.56 16.37
CA ILE A 110 15.12 0.62 17.68
C ILE A 110 14.59 -0.51 18.55
N PRO A 111 15.40 -1.53 18.86
CA PRO A 111 14.98 -2.67 19.68
C PRO A 111 14.38 -2.24 21.02
N GLY A 112 13.27 -2.84 21.40
CA GLY A 112 12.60 -2.55 22.68
C GLY A 112 11.78 -1.27 22.71
N THR A 113 11.60 -0.62 21.57
CA THR A 113 10.77 0.59 21.42
C THR A 113 9.64 0.37 20.40
N GLY A 114 8.77 1.39 20.24
CA GLY A 114 7.75 1.39 19.20
C GLY A 114 8.28 1.69 17.78
N MET A 115 9.57 2.05 17.64
CA MET A 115 10.16 2.33 16.34
C MET A 115 10.57 1.03 15.64
N ILE A 116 9.71 0.57 14.75
CA ILE A 116 9.95 -0.63 13.93
C ILE A 116 10.75 -0.28 12.67
N ALA A 117 11.40 -1.28 12.08
CA ALA A 117 12.18 -1.12 10.85
C ALA A 117 11.37 -0.42 9.76
N LYS A 118 11.96 0.61 9.15
CA LYS A 118 11.40 1.44 8.07
C LYS A 118 10.04 2.06 8.39
N GLY A 119 9.68 2.18 9.69
CA GLY A 119 8.35 2.62 10.09
C GLY A 119 7.22 1.70 9.59
N GLY A 120 7.53 0.45 9.21
CA GLY A 120 6.61 -0.50 8.61
C GLY A 120 6.51 -0.39 7.08
N CYS A 121 7.21 0.52 6.43
CA CYS A 121 7.25 0.63 4.98
C CYS A 121 8.17 -0.43 4.35
N MET A 122 7.68 -1.66 4.23
CA MET A 122 8.50 -2.76 3.68
C MET A 122 8.86 -2.60 2.20
N SER A 123 8.14 -1.73 1.48
CA SER A 123 8.40 -1.42 0.07
C SER A 123 9.32 -0.21 -0.14
N CYS A 124 9.69 0.50 0.94
CA CYS A 124 10.61 1.63 0.86
C CYS A 124 12.05 1.14 0.71
N SER A 125 12.81 1.77 -0.17
CA SER A 125 14.26 1.59 -0.19
C SER A 125 14.91 2.23 1.04
N ASP A 126 16.17 1.89 1.31
CA ASP A 126 16.89 2.49 2.43
C ASP A 126 17.11 4.00 2.19
N GLU A 127 17.36 4.39 0.95
CA GLU A 127 17.53 5.80 0.54
C GLU A 127 16.24 6.60 0.75
N GLU A 128 15.08 6.02 0.45
CA GLU A 128 13.79 6.67 0.69
C GLU A 128 13.52 6.85 2.20
N VAL A 129 13.92 5.88 3.01
CA VAL A 129 13.81 5.98 4.48
C VAL A 129 14.77 7.04 5.02
N MET A 130 16.01 7.08 4.53
CA MET A 130 16.98 8.12 4.91
C MET A 130 16.46 9.51 4.55
N ALA A 131 15.92 9.70 3.35
CA ALA A 131 15.32 10.97 2.95
C ALA A 131 14.16 11.39 3.87
N ALA A 132 13.36 10.43 4.35
CA ALA A 132 12.30 10.73 5.32
C ALA A 132 12.85 11.13 6.70
N VAL A 133 13.96 10.52 7.13
CA VAL A 133 14.66 10.92 8.36
C VAL A 133 15.22 12.33 8.22
N ASP A 134 15.86 12.64 7.09
CA ASP A 134 16.37 13.99 6.81
C ASP A 134 15.25 15.02 6.86
N PHE A 135 14.13 14.75 6.21
CA PHE A 135 12.93 15.60 6.26
C PHE A 135 12.46 15.85 7.70
N MET A 136 12.38 14.82 8.54
CA MET A 136 11.97 14.96 9.93
C MET A 136 12.97 15.81 10.75
N VAL A 137 14.27 15.63 10.53
CA VAL A 137 15.32 16.39 11.19
C VAL A 137 15.30 17.85 10.77
N GLU A 138 15.21 18.13 9.46
CA GLU A 138 15.14 19.51 8.94
C GLU A 138 13.95 20.29 9.49
N ASN A 139 12.83 19.62 9.68
CA ASN A 139 11.61 20.22 10.22
C ASN A 139 11.57 20.26 11.76
N SER A 140 12.65 19.87 12.45
CA SER A 140 12.70 19.79 13.90
C SER A 140 13.92 20.49 14.52
N GLN A 141 14.60 21.34 13.75
CA GLN A 141 15.74 22.16 14.20
C GLN A 141 15.31 23.56 14.63
#